data_d47a80e3e15eecdcc2fad898cbf8176c
#
_entry.id   d47a80e3e15eecdcc2fad898cbf8176c
#
_cell.length_a   1.000
_cell.length_b   1.000
_cell.length_c   1.000
_cell.angle_alpha   90.00
_cell.angle_beta   90.00
_cell.angle_gamma   90.00
#
_symmetry.space_group_name_H-M   'P 1'
#
loop_
_entity.id
_entity.type
_entity.pdbx_description
1 polymer ?
#
loop_
_entity_poly.entity_id
_entity_poly.type
_entity_poly.pdbx_seq_one_letter_code
_entity_poly.pdbx_strand_id
1 'polypeptide(L)'
;MKKTSNFSKGFTLIELMVALAVTSILLAGIYTTYITQLKSHLTQQLIVEMQQNLRGAMLIIERDIRMAGYDPTRNADAGILTMLGNSFEFTMDVTGGEADGIDNDNDTLVDEADEDRFSDEDTSDGSEQIRYGLATNADGFQYLGRELGGGGGLQPVAEFIDALNFVYLDSAGNVTNDTLAAKSVQVTIVGRSSGVVPVMFFRQTDNQAYRNQQGQVILPSQNDNFRRIIVTSDIKFRNL
;
A
#
# COMPACT_ATOMS: atom_id res chain seq x y z
N MET A 1 83.16 21.19 13.38
CA MET A 1 81.81 20.79 12.93
C MET A 1 80.90 22.02 12.87
N LYS A 2 80.56 22.51 11.65
CA LYS A 2 79.67 23.68 11.44
C LYS A 2 78.21 23.19 11.43
N LYS A 3 77.46 23.59 12.44
CA LYS A 3 76.01 23.28 12.56
C LYS A 3 75.25 24.26 11.67
N THR A 4 74.82 23.85 10.52
CA THR A 4 73.94 24.63 9.66
C THR A 4 72.56 24.65 10.29
N SER A 5 72.14 25.77 10.84
CA SER A 5 70.77 26.00 11.29
C SER A 5 69.89 26.23 10.05
N ASN A 6 69.01 25.25 9.71
CA ASN A 6 67.98 25.47 8.74
C ASN A 6 66.91 26.38 9.35
N PHE A 7 66.88 27.63 8.94
CA PHE A 7 65.76 28.54 9.24
C PHE A 7 64.56 28.10 8.40
N SER A 8 63.61 27.54 9.07
CA SER A 8 62.27 27.31 8.44
C SER A 8 61.66 28.69 8.15
N LYS A 9 61.40 28.96 6.88
CA LYS A 9 60.70 30.18 6.45
C LYS A 9 59.24 30.06 6.94
N GLY A 10 58.75 31.04 7.69
CA GLY A 10 57.34 31.12 8.10
C GLY A 10 56.45 31.48 6.91
N PHE A 11 55.17 31.14 7.02
CA PHE A 11 54.17 31.51 6.01
C PHE A 11 53.95 33.01 5.94
N THR A 12 53.74 33.52 4.73
CA THR A 12 53.36 34.92 4.53
C THR A 12 51.85 35.09 4.72
N LEU A 13 51.41 36.28 5.07
CA LEU A 13 49.99 36.61 5.25
C LEU A 13 49.23 36.41 3.95
N ILE A 14 49.80 36.67 2.79
CA ILE A 14 49.18 36.48 1.48
C ILE A 14 48.96 34.98 1.17
N GLU A 15 49.92 34.10 1.52
CA GLU A 15 49.76 32.64 1.36
C GLU A 15 48.62 32.11 2.21
N LEU A 16 48.46 32.62 3.45
CA LEU A 16 47.33 32.25 4.30
C LEU A 16 45.99 32.69 3.71
N MET A 17 45.89 33.92 3.20
CA MET A 17 44.71 34.46 2.57
C MET A 17 44.30 33.64 1.31
N VAL A 18 45.26 33.30 0.46
CA VAL A 18 45.02 32.49 -0.73
C VAL A 18 44.58 31.07 -0.34
N ALA A 19 45.24 30.46 0.64
CA ALA A 19 44.86 29.14 1.14
C ALA A 19 43.42 29.12 1.70
N LEU A 20 43.02 30.13 2.47
CA LEU A 20 41.67 30.29 3.01
C LEU A 20 40.63 30.48 1.87
N ALA A 21 40.94 31.28 0.87
CA ALA A 21 40.05 31.49 -0.29
C ALA A 21 39.79 30.18 -1.07
N VAL A 22 40.87 29.44 -1.39
CA VAL A 22 40.76 28.14 -2.09
C VAL A 22 40.02 27.12 -1.23
N THR A 23 40.33 27.03 0.06
CA THR A 23 39.67 26.11 0.98
C THR A 23 38.17 26.41 1.09
N SER A 24 37.76 27.69 1.12
CA SER A 24 36.35 28.09 1.17
C SER A 24 35.56 27.63 -0.06
N ILE A 25 36.16 27.74 -1.24
CA ILE A 25 35.54 27.26 -2.50
C ILE A 25 35.41 25.73 -2.48
N LEU A 26 36.44 25.02 -2.06
CA LEU A 26 36.40 23.54 -1.94
C LEU A 26 35.34 23.09 -0.94
N LEU A 27 35.29 23.72 0.25
CA LEU A 27 34.26 23.39 1.25
C LEU A 27 32.84 23.66 0.76
N ALA A 28 32.62 24.75 0.01
CA ALA A 28 31.30 25.02 -0.60
C ALA A 28 30.92 23.92 -1.61
N GLY A 29 31.85 23.43 -2.43
CA GLY A 29 31.64 22.31 -3.35
C GLY A 29 31.32 21.00 -2.64
N ILE A 30 32.06 20.66 -1.59
CA ILE A 30 31.83 19.46 -0.78
C ILE A 30 30.46 19.53 -0.10
N TYR A 31 30.12 20.68 0.48
CA TYR A 31 28.87 20.89 1.17
C TYR A 31 27.65 20.72 0.22
N THR A 32 27.72 21.33 -0.97
CA THR A 32 26.62 21.18 -1.96
C THR A 32 26.45 19.74 -2.41
N THR A 33 27.55 19.01 -2.63
CA THR A 33 27.53 17.60 -2.99
C THR A 33 26.92 16.76 -1.87
N TYR A 34 27.33 16.98 -0.63
CA TYR A 34 26.80 16.30 0.56
C TYR A 34 25.28 16.48 0.70
N ILE A 35 24.80 17.72 0.61
CA ILE A 35 23.36 18.02 0.71
C ILE A 35 22.58 17.37 -0.43
N THR A 36 23.13 17.34 -1.65
CA THR A 36 22.48 16.68 -2.79
C THR A 36 22.36 15.18 -2.58
N GLN A 37 23.42 14.52 -2.09
CA GLN A 37 23.41 13.10 -1.76
C GLN A 37 22.42 12.77 -0.64
N LEU A 38 22.40 13.56 0.44
CA LEU A 38 21.47 13.37 1.55
C LEU A 38 20.01 13.41 1.08
N LYS A 39 19.66 14.39 0.22
CA LYS A 39 18.30 14.48 -0.36
C LYS A 39 17.94 13.30 -1.26
N SER A 40 18.89 12.90 -2.11
CA SER A 40 18.68 11.72 -2.96
C SER A 40 18.40 10.48 -2.12
N HIS A 41 19.15 10.29 -1.04
CA HIS A 41 18.96 9.18 -0.12
C HIS A 41 17.58 9.21 0.57
N LEU A 42 17.18 10.37 1.11
CA LEU A 42 15.87 10.54 1.74
C LEU A 42 14.71 10.28 0.75
N THR A 43 14.85 10.78 -0.48
CA THR A 43 13.85 10.52 -1.53
C THR A 43 13.75 9.04 -1.87
N GLN A 44 14.90 8.34 -1.97
CA GLN A 44 14.92 6.90 -2.22
C GLN A 44 14.26 6.11 -1.08
N GLN A 45 14.50 6.49 0.18
CA GLN A 45 13.85 5.87 1.33
C GLN A 45 12.33 6.00 1.28
N LEU A 46 11.80 7.21 1.01
CA LEU A 46 10.37 7.45 0.87
C LEU A 46 9.74 6.61 -0.26
N ILE A 47 10.44 6.46 -1.39
CA ILE A 47 9.95 5.64 -2.51
C ILE A 47 9.92 4.16 -2.13
N VAL A 48 10.97 3.65 -1.50
CA VAL A 48 11.05 2.24 -1.07
C VAL A 48 9.97 1.92 -0.04
N GLU A 49 9.77 2.77 0.96
CA GLU A 49 8.71 2.65 1.96
C GLU A 49 7.33 2.57 1.30
N MET A 50 7.02 3.50 0.41
CA MET A 50 5.76 3.53 -0.33
C MET A 50 5.56 2.26 -1.18
N GLN A 51 6.60 1.80 -1.89
CA GLN A 51 6.53 0.57 -2.69
C GLN A 51 6.29 -0.66 -1.83
N GLN A 52 6.93 -0.78 -0.67
CA GLN A 52 6.73 -1.89 0.26
C GLN A 52 5.31 -1.89 0.81
N ASN A 53 4.81 -0.72 1.22
CA ASN A 53 3.46 -0.53 1.72
C ASN A 53 2.40 -0.97 0.67
N LEU A 54 2.53 -0.49 -0.57
CA LEU A 54 1.61 -0.85 -1.66
C LEU A 54 1.67 -2.33 -2.03
N ARG A 55 2.88 -2.94 -2.05
CA ARG A 55 3.02 -4.38 -2.34
C ARG A 55 2.41 -5.24 -1.24
N GLY A 56 2.62 -4.86 0.03
CA GLY A 56 2.00 -5.54 1.17
C GLY A 56 0.48 -5.48 1.10
N ALA A 57 -0.07 -4.30 0.84
CA ALA A 57 -1.51 -4.11 0.65
C ALA A 57 -2.07 -4.97 -0.48
N MET A 58 -1.43 -4.94 -1.65
CA MET A 58 -1.87 -5.71 -2.81
C MET A 58 -1.85 -7.22 -2.53
N LEU A 59 -0.82 -7.72 -1.84
CA LEU A 59 -0.71 -9.13 -1.48
C LEU A 59 -1.87 -9.58 -0.57
N ILE A 60 -2.26 -8.76 0.41
CA ILE A 60 -3.38 -9.05 1.31
C ILE A 60 -4.70 -9.06 0.52
N ILE A 61 -4.93 -8.02 -0.28
CA ILE A 61 -6.13 -7.92 -1.13
C ILE A 61 -6.24 -9.12 -2.09
N GLU A 62 -5.15 -9.47 -2.79
CA GLU A 62 -5.14 -10.60 -3.72
C GLU A 62 -5.48 -11.91 -3.04
N ARG A 63 -4.92 -12.15 -1.86
CA ARG A 63 -5.19 -13.36 -1.10
C ARG A 63 -6.66 -13.45 -0.74
N ASP A 64 -7.22 -12.38 -0.17
CA ASP A 64 -8.58 -12.38 0.32
C ASP A 64 -9.61 -12.43 -0.83
N ILE A 65 -9.39 -11.67 -1.91
CA ILE A 65 -10.25 -11.71 -3.09
C ILE A 65 -10.31 -13.09 -3.75
N ARG A 66 -9.21 -13.86 -3.71
CA ARG A 66 -9.21 -15.23 -4.22
C ARG A 66 -10.05 -16.20 -3.39
N MET A 67 -10.32 -15.85 -2.14
CA MET A 67 -11.23 -16.61 -1.26
C MET A 67 -12.69 -16.18 -1.39
N ALA A 68 -12.98 -15.06 -2.05
CA ALA A 68 -14.35 -14.60 -2.27
C ALA A 68 -15.22 -15.71 -2.88
N GLY A 69 -16.40 -15.95 -2.28
CA GLY A 69 -17.31 -17.00 -2.69
C GLY A 69 -16.85 -18.42 -2.37
N TYR A 70 -15.83 -18.59 -1.50
CA TYR A 70 -15.48 -19.91 -1.02
C TYR A 70 -16.62 -20.44 -0.13
N ASP A 71 -17.19 -21.57 -0.52
CA ASP A 71 -18.32 -22.23 0.11
C ASP A 71 -18.20 -23.73 -0.20
N PRO A 72 -17.57 -24.51 0.69
CA PRO A 72 -17.26 -25.91 0.43
C PRO A 72 -18.52 -26.78 0.39
N THR A 73 -19.55 -26.42 1.11
CA THR A 73 -20.82 -27.16 1.19
C THR A 73 -21.82 -26.73 0.13
N ARG A 74 -21.67 -25.50 -0.41
CA ARG A 74 -22.60 -24.83 -1.35
C ARG A 74 -23.96 -24.52 -0.75
N ASN A 75 -24.02 -24.32 0.56
CA ASN A 75 -25.24 -24.01 1.31
C ASN A 75 -25.18 -22.61 1.96
N ALA A 76 -23.97 -22.03 2.08
CA ALA A 76 -23.75 -20.75 2.76
C ALA A 76 -24.08 -19.52 1.91
N ASP A 77 -24.37 -19.68 0.61
CA ASP A 77 -24.59 -18.57 -0.33
C ASP A 77 -23.44 -17.52 -0.33
N ALA A 78 -22.21 -17.97 -0.10
CA ALA A 78 -21.04 -17.11 -0.10
C ALA A 78 -20.80 -16.45 -1.46
N GLY A 79 -20.51 -15.15 -1.48
CA GLY A 79 -20.38 -14.44 -2.74
C GLY A 79 -20.02 -12.97 -2.60
N ILE A 80 -20.27 -12.21 -3.66
CA ILE A 80 -20.03 -10.77 -3.68
C ILE A 80 -21.26 -10.03 -3.15
N LEU A 81 -21.08 -9.22 -2.11
CA LEU A 81 -22.12 -8.38 -1.52
C LEU A 81 -22.16 -6.98 -2.13
N THR A 82 -21.02 -6.35 -2.32
CA THR A 82 -20.93 -4.98 -2.78
C THR A 82 -19.83 -4.82 -3.84
N MET A 83 -20.22 -4.24 -5.00
CA MET A 83 -19.35 -3.91 -6.13
C MET A 83 -19.38 -2.40 -6.39
N LEU A 84 -18.59 -1.63 -5.66
CA LEU A 84 -18.44 -0.20 -5.90
C LEU A 84 -17.02 0.10 -6.42
N GLY A 85 -16.86 1.23 -7.11
CA GLY A 85 -15.56 1.63 -7.62
C GLY A 85 -14.53 1.92 -6.53
N ASN A 86 -14.93 2.22 -5.31
CA ASN A 86 -14.06 2.54 -4.17
C ASN A 86 -14.26 1.64 -2.94
N SER A 87 -15.14 0.64 -3.04
CA SER A 87 -15.39 -0.33 -1.98
C SER A 87 -15.75 -1.67 -2.59
N PHE A 88 -15.23 -2.73 -2.02
CA PHE A 88 -15.52 -4.11 -2.40
C PHE A 88 -15.79 -4.94 -1.16
N GLU A 89 -16.89 -5.68 -1.16
CA GLU A 89 -17.32 -6.49 -0.05
C GLU A 89 -17.81 -7.86 -0.54
N PHE A 90 -17.38 -8.89 0.13
CA PHE A 90 -17.67 -10.27 -0.22
C PHE A 90 -17.68 -11.16 1.03
N THR A 91 -18.26 -12.34 0.88
CA THR A 91 -18.31 -13.38 1.91
C THR A 91 -17.59 -14.65 1.46
N MET A 92 -17.26 -15.46 2.45
CA MET A 92 -16.74 -16.82 2.33
C MET A 92 -17.21 -17.62 3.54
N ASP A 93 -17.29 -18.92 3.45
CA ASP A 93 -17.65 -19.85 4.52
C ASP A 93 -16.39 -20.66 4.89
N VAL A 94 -15.77 -20.34 6.02
CA VAL A 94 -14.46 -20.88 6.41
C VAL A 94 -14.34 -21.23 7.90
N THR A 95 -15.33 -20.86 8.72
CA THR A 95 -15.31 -21.02 10.19
C THR A 95 -16.71 -21.38 10.69
N GLY A 96 -16.87 -21.54 12.01
CA GLY A 96 -18.17 -21.70 12.64
C GLY A 96 -18.57 -23.15 12.97
N GLY A 97 -17.81 -24.15 12.55
CA GLY A 97 -18.13 -25.55 12.76
C GLY A 97 -18.26 -25.99 14.21
N GLU A 98 -17.90 -25.13 15.18
CA GLU A 98 -18.13 -25.39 16.62
C GLU A 98 -19.60 -25.23 17.05
N ALA A 99 -20.48 -24.80 16.16
CA ALA A 99 -21.89 -24.51 16.48
C ALA A 99 -22.90 -25.02 15.45
N ASP A 100 -22.49 -25.86 14.49
CA ASP A 100 -23.34 -26.36 13.39
C ASP A 100 -24.09 -27.67 13.70
N GLY A 101 -23.81 -28.33 14.82
CA GLY A 101 -24.41 -29.60 15.24
C GLY A 101 -23.82 -30.83 14.56
N ILE A 102 -22.65 -30.70 13.92
CA ILE A 102 -21.94 -31.75 13.20
C ILE A 102 -20.62 -32.04 13.88
N ASP A 103 -20.19 -33.28 13.90
CA ASP A 103 -18.83 -33.73 14.25
C ASP A 103 -17.94 -33.53 13.02
N ASN A 104 -17.29 -32.36 12.92
CA ASN A 104 -16.55 -31.92 11.72
C ASN A 104 -15.16 -32.57 11.61
N ASP A 105 -14.55 -33.01 12.72
CA ASP A 105 -13.26 -33.66 12.72
C ASP A 105 -13.35 -35.20 12.92
N ASN A 106 -14.56 -35.69 13.12
CA ASN A 106 -14.89 -37.10 13.22
C ASN A 106 -14.25 -37.80 14.42
N ASP A 107 -14.19 -37.12 15.57
CA ASP A 107 -13.65 -37.64 16.83
C ASP A 107 -14.75 -38.14 17.79
N THR A 108 -16.04 -38.04 17.40
CA THR A 108 -17.26 -38.45 18.13
C THR A 108 -17.83 -37.43 19.11
N LEU A 109 -17.26 -36.30 19.23
CA LEU A 109 -17.82 -35.13 19.91
C LEU A 109 -18.48 -34.22 18.86
N VAL A 110 -19.26 -33.28 19.28
CA VAL A 110 -20.01 -32.36 18.39
C VAL A 110 -19.90 -30.95 18.98
N ASP A 111 -19.64 -29.99 18.14
CA ASP A 111 -19.57 -28.58 18.50
C ASP A 111 -18.43 -28.25 19.52
N GLU A 112 -17.23 -28.80 19.32
CA GLU A 112 -16.07 -28.42 20.11
C GLU A 112 -15.37 -27.17 19.58
N ALA A 113 -14.63 -26.50 20.47
CA ALA A 113 -13.91 -25.27 20.13
C ALA A 113 -12.79 -25.43 19.10
N ASP A 114 -12.32 -26.63 18.81
CA ASP A 114 -11.34 -26.91 17.76
C ASP A 114 -11.99 -27.20 16.40
N GLU A 115 -13.32 -27.26 16.34
CA GLU A 115 -14.10 -27.33 15.14
C GLU A 115 -14.36 -25.95 14.49
N ASP A 116 -14.09 -24.84 15.18
CA ASP A 116 -14.19 -23.46 14.65
C ASP A 116 -13.47 -23.25 13.30
N ARG A 117 -12.49 -24.09 12.98
CA ARG A 117 -11.76 -24.08 11.71
C ARG A 117 -12.52 -24.67 10.52
N PHE A 118 -13.66 -25.28 10.71
CA PHE A 118 -14.51 -25.85 9.66
C PHE A 118 -15.64 -24.90 9.32
N SER A 119 -16.18 -25.01 8.12
CA SER A 119 -17.34 -24.25 7.66
C SER A 119 -18.63 -24.77 8.27
N ASP A 120 -19.56 -23.87 8.58
CA ASP A 120 -20.85 -24.14 9.22
C ASP A 120 -22.08 -23.91 8.34
N GLU A 121 -21.86 -23.78 7.04
CA GLU A 121 -22.90 -23.57 6.02
C GLU A 121 -23.55 -22.17 6.08
N ASP A 122 -22.91 -21.18 6.71
CA ASP A 122 -23.36 -19.79 6.66
C ASP A 122 -22.20 -18.81 6.39
N THR A 123 -22.42 -17.52 6.47
CA THR A 123 -21.43 -16.46 6.23
C THR A 123 -21.56 -15.34 7.26
N SER A 124 -22.10 -15.67 8.44
CA SER A 124 -22.39 -14.67 9.47
C SER A 124 -21.25 -14.44 10.43
N ASP A 125 -20.24 -15.30 10.40
CA ASP A 125 -19.12 -15.23 11.30
C ASP A 125 -18.20 -14.05 11.06
N GLY A 126 -17.54 -13.60 12.15
CA GLY A 126 -16.76 -12.38 12.14
C GLY A 126 -15.55 -12.38 11.19
N SER A 127 -15.09 -13.54 10.72
CA SER A 127 -13.98 -13.66 9.76
C SER A 127 -14.43 -13.82 8.30
N GLU A 128 -15.70 -14.04 8.05
CA GLU A 128 -16.24 -14.49 6.77
C GLU A 128 -16.73 -13.37 5.88
N GLN A 129 -17.10 -12.25 6.43
CA GLN A 129 -17.44 -11.06 5.67
C GLN A 129 -16.22 -10.12 5.64
N ILE A 130 -15.74 -9.81 4.45
CA ILE A 130 -14.59 -8.92 4.24
C ILE A 130 -14.99 -7.72 3.38
N ARG A 131 -14.70 -6.52 3.89
CA ARG A 131 -14.88 -5.28 3.16
C ARG A 131 -13.56 -4.52 3.04
N TYR A 132 -13.26 -4.05 1.84
CA TYR A 132 -12.18 -3.12 1.53
C TYR A 132 -12.71 -1.75 1.18
N GLY A 133 -12.01 -0.71 1.62
CA GLY A 133 -12.37 0.69 1.31
C GLY A 133 -11.30 1.66 1.77
N LEU A 134 -11.53 2.95 1.51
CA LEU A 134 -10.69 4.02 2.03
C LEU A 134 -11.34 4.61 3.28
N ALA A 135 -10.52 4.89 4.29
CA ALA A 135 -10.89 5.64 5.48
C ALA A 135 -9.81 6.68 5.82
N THR A 136 -10.12 7.57 6.74
CA THR A 136 -9.21 8.63 7.18
C THR A 136 -8.92 8.44 8.67
N ASN A 137 -7.65 8.48 9.05
CA ASN A 137 -7.24 8.39 10.45
C ASN A 137 -7.42 9.72 11.19
N ALA A 138 -7.13 9.72 12.49
CA ALA A 138 -7.26 10.90 13.35
C ALA A 138 -6.35 12.08 12.93
N ASP A 139 -5.25 11.80 12.24
CA ASP A 139 -4.30 12.80 11.74
C ASP A 139 -4.70 13.35 10.36
N GLY A 140 -5.85 12.92 9.80
CA GLY A 140 -6.36 13.36 8.51
C GLY A 140 -5.71 12.68 7.30
N PHE A 141 -4.97 11.59 7.48
CA PHE A 141 -4.40 10.81 6.39
C PHE A 141 -5.32 9.69 5.97
N GLN A 142 -5.48 9.52 4.64
CA GLN A 142 -6.22 8.39 4.11
C GLN A 142 -5.40 7.11 4.17
N TYR A 143 -6.09 6.01 4.44
CA TYR A 143 -5.54 4.68 4.42
C TYR A 143 -6.49 3.69 3.71
N LEU A 144 -5.91 2.65 3.15
CA LEU A 144 -6.64 1.48 2.71
C LEU A 144 -6.99 0.65 3.95
N GLY A 145 -8.27 0.43 4.16
CA GLY A 145 -8.78 -0.34 5.28
C GLY A 145 -9.40 -1.66 4.83
N ARG A 146 -9.31 -2.64 5.73
CA ARG A 146 -9.97 -3.94 5.70
C ARG A 146 -10.88 -4.06 6.90
N GLU A 147 -12.10 -4.44 6.71
CA GLU A 147 -13.06 -4.74 7.78
C GLU A 147 -13.40 -6.22 7.74
N LEU A 148 -13.57 -6.79 8.90
CA LEU A 148 -14.02 -8.16 9.14
C LEU A 148 -15.35 -8.13 9.88
N GLY A 149 -16.28 -9.03 9.53
CA GLY A 149 -17.49 -9.27 10.30
C GLY A 149 -18.52 -8.14 10.31
N GLY A 150 -18.55 -7.28 9.28
CA GLY A 150 -19.67 -6.35 9.04
C GLY A 150 -19.96 -5.29 10.10
N GLY A 151 -19.01 -4.92 10.98
CA GLY A 151 -19.33 -3.94 12.03
C GLY A 151 -18.16 -3.35 12.82
N GLY A 152 -16.96 -3.86 12.63
CA GLY A 152 -15.77 -3.43 13.37
C GLY A 152 -15.11 -2.16 12.83
N GLY A 153 -15.56 -1.67 11.67
CA GLY A 153 -14.95 -0.56 10.95
C GLY A 153 -13.65 -0.95 10.23
N LEU A 154 -13.26 -0.12 9.26
CA LEU A 154 -12.07 -0.35 8.46
C LEU A 154 -10.80 -0.26 9.30
N GLN A 155 -10.06 -1.35 9.41
CA GLN A 155 -8.74 -1.41 10.04
C GLN A 155 -7.64 -1.15 9.02
N PRO A 156 -6.59 -0.38 9.33
CA PRO A 156 -5.59 0.02 8.35
C PRO A 156 -4.75 -1.17 7.85
N VAL A 157 -4.69 -1.34 6.53
CA VAL A 157 -3.83 -2.29 5.82
C VAL A 157 -2.63 -1.58 5.21
N ALA A 158 -2.84 -0.38 4.67
CA ALA A 158 -1.79 0.47 4.12
C ALA A 158 -2.13 1.95 4.32
N GLU A 159 -1.18 2.70 4.83
CA GLU A 159 -1.32 4.15 5.05
C GLU A 159 -0.94 4.96 3.80
N PHE A 160 -1.29 6.24 3.80
CA PHE A 160 -0.97 7.20 2.75
C PHE A 160 -1.47 6.77 1.37
N ILE A 161 -2.72 6.32 1.30
CA ILE A 161 -3.39 5.92 0.07
C ILE A 161 -4.31 7.06 -0.39
N ASP A 162 -4.02 7.64 -1.55
CA ASP A 162 -4.79 8.75 -2.10
C ASP A 162 -5.96 8.30 -2.98
N ALA A 163 -5.89 7.09 -3.56
CA ALA A 163 -7.01 6.53 -4.31
C ALA A 163 -7.00 5.00 -4.29
N LEU A 164 -8.20 4.43 -4.29
CA LEU A 164 -8.51 3.02 -4.46
C LEU A 164 -9.60 2.92 -5.51
N ASN A 165 -9.43 1.99 -6.46
CA ASN A 165 -10.45 1.75 -7.48
C ASN A 165 -10.55 0.27 -7.81
N PHE A 166 -11.78 -0.21 -7.86
CA PHE A 166 -12.15 -1.56 -8.31
C PHE A 166 -12.91 -1.46 -9.62
N VAL A 167 -12.55 -2.30 -10.59
CA VAL A 167 -13.28 -2.49 -11.85
C VAL A 167 -13.50 -3.98 -12.04
N TYR A 168 -14.75 -4.37 -12.17
CA TYR A 168 -15.16 -5.76 -12.26
C TYR A 168 -15.35 -6.17 -13.72
N LEU A 169 -14.89 -7.37 -14.06
CA LEU A 169 -14.91 -7.88 -15.43
C LEU A 169 -15.65 -9.21 -15.50
N ASP A 170 -16.43 -9.38 -16.56
CA ASP A 170 -17.07 -10.64 -16.91
C ASP A 170 -16.09 -11.66 -17.52
N SER A 171 -16.57 -12.83 -17.92
CA SER A 171 -15.76 -13.88 -18.54
C SER A 171 -15.17 -13.48 -19.90
N ALA A 172 -15.76 -12.49 -20.57
CA ALA A 172 -15.28 -11.94 -21.85
C ALA A 172 -14.32 -10.76 -21.66
N GLY A 173 -14.09 -10.30 -20.41
CA GLY A 173 -13.24 -9.16 -20.09
C GLY A 173 -13.93 -7.80 -20.22
N ASN A 174 -15.27 -7.77 -20.34
CA ASN A 174 -16.01 -6.52 -20.34
C ASN A 174 -16.31 -6.07 -18.90
N VAL A 175 -16.37 -4.75 -18.72
CA VAL A 175 -16.76 -4.18 -17.41
C VAL A 175 -18.21 -4.55 -17.09
N THR A 176 -18.44 -5.06 -15.89
CA THR A 176 -19.76 -5.46 -15.40
C THR A 176 -20.02 -4.88 -14.01
N ASN A 177 -21.31 -4.64 -13.69
CA ASN A 177 -21.79 -4.33 -12.34
C ASN A 177 -22.70 -5.44 -11.80
N ASP A 178 -22.76 -6.57 -12.48
CA ASP A 178 -23.51 -7.74 -12.08
C ASP A 178 -22.60 -8.67 -11.26
N THR A 179 -22.96 -8.93 -10.01
CA THR A 179 -22.21 -9.78 -9.07
C THR A 179 -22.08 -11.22 -9.55
N LEU A 180 -23.08 -11.74 -10.26
CA LEU A 180 -23.08 -13.10 -10.80
C LEU A 180 -22.24 -13.23 -12.08
N ALA A 181 -22.15 -12.15 -12.86
CA ALA A 181 -21.37 -12.12 -14.09
C ALA A 181 -19.89 -11.84 -13.85
N ALA A 182 -19.51 -11.25 -12.71
CA ALA A 182 -18.14 -10.90 -12.39
C ALA A 182 -17.27 -12.15 -12.24
N LYS A 183 -16.14 -12.21 -12.97
CA LYS A 183 -15.15 -13.30 -12.93
C LYS A 183 -13.76 -12.83 -12.54
N SER A 184 -13.51 -11.53 -12.62
CA SER A 184 -12.28 -10.92 -12.11
C SER A 184 -12.52 -9.48 -11.67
N VAL A 185 -11.60 -8.96 -10.86
CA VAL A 185 -11.57 -7.58 -10.44
C VAL A 185 -10.18 -6.99 -10.68
N GLN A 186 -10.16 -5.82 -11.30
CA GLN A 186 -8.95 -5.01 -11.43
C GLN A 186 -8.88 -4.04 -10.26
N VAL A 187 -7.86 -4.19 -9.43
CA VAL A 187 -7.62 -3.33 -8.27
C VAL A 187 -6.54 -2.34 -8.62
N THR A 188 -6.84 -1.05 -8.52
CA THR A 188 -5.87 0.02 -8.73
C THR A 188 -5.73 0.85 -7.45
N ILE A 189 -4.51 0.99 -6.97
CA ILE A 189 -4.18 1.74 -5.76
C ILE A 189 -3.19 2.84 -6.12
N VAL A 190 -3.44 4.06 -5.67
CA VAL A 190 -2.50 5.18 -5.74
C VAL A 190 -2.03 5.49 -4.32
N GLY A 191 -0.78 5.19 -4.04
CA GLY A 191 -0.14 5.57 -2.77
C GLY A 191 0.74 6.79 -2.93
N ARG A 192 0.89 7.55 -1.86
CA ARG A 192 1.79 8.70 -1.79
C ARG A 192 2.88 8.48 -0.74
N SER A 193 3.95 9.27 -0.82
CA SER A 193 4.98 9.29 0.22
C SER A 193 4.43 9.80 1.56
N SER A 194 4.93 9.25 2.67
CA SER A 194 4.60 9.67 4.04
C SER A 194 5.01 11.11 4.34
N GLY A 195 6.02 11.62 3.65
CA GLY A 195 6.53 12.98 3.78
C GLY A 195 6.69 13.70 2.45
N VAL A 196 6.77 15.02 2.53
CA VAL A 196 7.11 15.88 1.39
C VAL A 196 8.59 15.69 1.05
N VAL A 197 8.90 15.50 -0.24
CA VAL A 197 10.29 15.44 -0.68
C VAL A 197 10.95 16.80 -0.43
N PRO A 198 12.05 16.88 0.35
CA PRO A 198 12.71 18.15 0.66
C PRO A 198 13.22 18.85 -0.60
N VAL A 199 12.71 20.04 -0.89
CA VAL A 199 13.04 20.78 -2.12
C VAL A 199 13.79 22.06 -1.76
N MET A 200 15.08 22.11 -2.00
CA MET A 200 15.82 23.34 -1.76
C MET A 200 15.96 24.23 -3.01
N PHE A 201 15.94 23.68 -4.23
CA PHE A 201 16.15 24.45 -5.47
C PHE A 201 15.22 24.12 -6.64
N PHE A 202 14.53 22.95 -6.65
CA PHE A 202 13.58 22.60 -7.70
C PHE A 202 12.33 22.03 -7.06
N ARG A 203 11.25 22.77 -7.15
CA ARG A 203 9.93 22.33 -6.72
C ARG A 203 9.43 21.30 -7.72
N GLN A 204 9.50 20.01 -7.38
CA GLN A 204 8.84 19.00 -8.18
C GLN A 204 7.42 18.85 -7.65
N THR A 205 6.49 19.46 -8.35
CA THR A 205 5.08 19.38 -8.04
C THR A 205 4.49 18.20 -8.79
N ASP A 206 3.71 17.36 -8.12
CA ASP A 206 2.92 16.31 -8.76
C ASP A 206 1.63 16.95 -9.28
N ASN A 207 1.59 17.18 -10.59
CA ASN A 207 0.47 17.79 -11.30
C ASN A 207 -0.20 16.83 -12.29
N GLN A 208 0.11 15.52 -12.23
CA GLN A 208 -0.52 14.54 -13.09
C GLN A 208 -1.81 13.99 -12.49
N ALA A 209 -2.71 13.56 -13.38
CA ALA A 209 -3.90 12.80 -13.00
C ALA A 209 -3.59 11.30 -13.13
N TYR A 210 -4.04 10.51 -12.15
CA TYR A 210 -3.87 9.06 -12.14
C TYR A 210 -5.13 8.38 -12.67
N ARG A 211 -4.94 7.36 -13.49
CA ARG A 211 -6.02 6.67 -14.19
C ARG A 211 -5.98 5.17 -13.94
N ASN A 212 -7.15 4.53 -13.91
CA ASN A 212 -7.27 3.09 -13.94
C ASN A 212 -6.98 2.53 -15.35
N GLN A 213 -7.04 1.22 -15.52
CA GLN A 213 -6.77 0.55 -16.80
C GLN A 213 -7.82 0.88 -17.88
N GLN A 214 -9.02 1.32 -17.50
CA GLN A 214 -10.07 1.79 -18.41
C GLN A 214 -9.89 3.26 -18.82
N GLY A 215 -8.82 3.93 -18.34
CA GLY A 215 -8.54 5.32 -18.65
C GLY A 215 -9.35 6.33 -17.82
N GLN A 216 -10.16 5.89 -16.87
CA GLN A 216 -10.91 6.78 -15.98
C GLN A 216 -9.96 7.44 -14.97
N VAL A 217 -10.15 8.72 -14.72
CA VAL A 217 -9.39 9.44 -13.69
C VAL A 217 -9.89 9.01 -12.31
N ILE A 218 -9.03 8.36 -11.55
CA ILE A 218 -9.30 7.92 -10.17
C ILE A 218 -8.73 8.87 -9.12
N LEU A 219 -7.71 9.66 -9.50
CA LEU A 219 -7.17 10.75 -8.69
C LEU A 219 -6.83 11.91 -9.63
N PRO A 220 -7.49 13.08 -9.50
CA PRO A 220 -7.12 14.27 -10.26
C PRO A 220 -5.75 14.81 -9.82
N SER A 221 -5.17 15.72 -10.61
CA SER A 221 -3.88 16.33 -10.26
C SER A 221 -3.96 17.08 -8.94
N GLN A 222 -3.05 16.78 -8.01
CA GLN A 222 -3.05 17.33 -6.66
C GLN A 222 -2.25 18.63 -6.54
N ASN A 223 -1.32 18.86 -7.46
CA ASN A 223 -0.44 20.05 -7.48
C ASN A 223 0.33 20.27 -6.17
N ASP A 224 0.75 19.16 -5.55
CA ASP A 224 1.50 19.15 -4.30
C ASP A 224 2.93 18.60 -4.49
N ASN A 225 3.69 18.45 -3.41
CA ASN A 225 5.08 17.98 -3.44
C ASN A 225 5.25 16.54 -2.96
N PHE A 226 4.16 15.76 -2.86
CA PHE A 226 4.25 14.34 -2.57
C PHE A 226 4.64 13.55 -3.81
N ARG A 227 5.31 12.44 -3.60
CA ARG A 227 5.54 11.44 -4.65
C ARG A 227 4.40 10.42 -4.61
N ARG A 228 3.92 10.03 -5.80
CA ARG A 228 2.88 9.02 -5.93
C ARG A 228 3.33 7.89 -6.83
N ILE A 229 2.85 6.70 -6.50
CA ILE A 229 2.99 5.50 -7.32
C ILE A 229 1.61 4.88 -7.49
N ILE A 230 1.31 4.44 -8.70
CA ILE A 230 0.13 3.65 -9.02
C ILE A 230 0.54 2.19 -9.14
N VAL A 231 -0.23 1.31 -8.51
CA VAL A 231 -0.11 -0.15 -8.64
C VAL A 231 -1.46 -0.69 -9.06
N THR A 232 -1.48 -1.58 -10.04
CA THR A 232 -2.68 -2.24 -10.51
C THR A 232 -2.45 -3.74 -10.57
N SER A 233 -3.45 -4.52 -10.15
CA SER A 233 -3.47 -5.98 -10.27
C SER A 233 -4.81 -6.44 -10.82
N ASP A 234 -4.80 -7.49 -11.64
CA ASP A 234 -5.98 -8.19 -12.15
C ASP A 234 -6.11 -9.52 -11.41
N ILE A 235 -7.17 -9.65 -10.65
CA ILE A 235 -7.39 -10.78 -9.72
C ILE A 235 -8.62 -11.55 -10.17
N LYS A 236 -8.43 -12.82 -10.50
CA LYS A 236 -9.55 -13.73 -10.85
C LYS A 236 -10.15 -14.31 -9.58
N PHE A 237 -11.46 -14.29 -9.52
CA PHE A 237 -12.21 -15.07 -8.53
C PHE A 237 -12.04 -16.55 -8.81
N ARG A 238 -11.89 -17.35 -7.77
CA ARG A 238 -11.68 -18.80 -7.91
C ARG A 238 -12.95 -19.59 -7.68
N ASN A 239 -13.84 -19.04 -6.86
CA ASN A 239 -15.02 -19.76 -6.37
C ASN A 239 -16.35 -19.16 -6.87
N LEU A 240 -16.29 -18.13 -7.73
CA LEU A 240 -17.45 -17.42 -8.29
C LEU A 240 -17.67 -17.74 -9.78
#